data_3a81a6c7e06a8f1de6643c6d1f631b82
#
_entry.id   3a81a6c7e06a8f1de6643c6d1f631b82
#
_cell.length_a   1.000
_cell.length_b   1.000
_cell.length_c   1.000
_cell.angle_alpha   90.00
_cell.angle_beta   90.00
_cell.angle_gamma   90.00
#
_symmetry.space_group_name_H-M   'P 1'
#
loop_
_entity.id
_entity.type
_entity.pdbx_description
1 polymer ?
#
loop_
_entity_poly.entity_id
_entity_poly.type
_entity_poly.pdbx_seq_one_letter_code
_entity_poly.pdbx_strand_id
1 'polypeptide(L)'
;MRRHSFNAPNDVFGKVDELLQSGQRLVLAAVLRAEGSTPRGTGARLIVTEDDDIYGTIGGGCVESFVYSEAKKIFQDGQLRIAECDLGDDSWSGLGMACGGKVELAMELV
;
A
#
# COMPACT_ATOMS: atom_id res chain seq x y z
N MET A 1 -0.18 6.98 -12.62
CA MET A 1 0.23 6.76 -11.22
C MET A 1 1.52 7.52 -10.96
N ARG A 2 1.47 8.48 -10.08
CA ARG A 2 2.62 9.32 -9.75
C ARG A 2 3.18 8.90 -8.40
N ARG A 3 4.46 8.64 -8.37
CA ARG A 3 5.10 8.07 -7.20
C ARG A 3 5.94 9.11 -6.46
N HIS A 4 5.81 9.14 -5.14
CA HIS A 4 6.54 10.04 -4.26
C HIS A 4 7.16 9.26 -3.10
N SER A 5 8.28 9.75 -2.59
CA SER A 5 8.96 9.14 -1.44
C SER A 5 8.82 10.03 -0.21
N PHE A 6 8.84 9.41 0.97
CA PHE A 6 8.91 10.15 2.22
C PHE A 6 10.38 10.51 2.51
N ASN A 7 10.59 11.69 3.08
CA ASN A 7 11.93 12.14 3.48
C ASN A 7 12.41 11.48 4.78
N ALA A 8 11.47 11.06 5.62
CA ALA A 8 11.77 10.40 6.89
C ALA A 8 10.71 9.32 7.16
N PRO A 9 11.04 8.29 8.01
CA PRO A 9 10.11 7.18 8.23
C PRO A 9 8.75 7.57 8.80
N ASN A 10 8.66 8.66 9.55
CA ASN A 10 7.40 9.11 10.16
C ASN A 10 6.71 10.22 9.37
N ASP A 11 7.19 10.54 8.17
CA ASP A 11 6.55 11.56 7.32
C ASP A 11 5.18 11.12 6.81
N VAL A 12 4.87 9.82 6.92
CA VAL A 12 3.59 9.29 6.46
C VAL A 12 2.41 9.99 7.16
N PHE A 13 2.50 10.19 8.46
CA PHE A 13 1.41 10.82 9.21
C PHE A 13 1.28 12.31 8.89
N GLY A 14 2.41 12.98 8.69
CA GLY A 14 2.40 14.36 8.21
C GLY A 14 1.77 14.50 6.83
N LYS A 15 2.05 13.58 5.94
CA LYS A 15 1.46 13.57 4.60
C LYS A 15 -0.04 13.28 4.67
N VAL A 16 -0.47 12.35 5.52
CA VAL A 16 -1.90 12.08 5.72
C VAL A 16 -2.62 13.34 6.15
N ASP A 17 -2.09 14.04 7.16
CA ASP A 17 -2.68 15.27 7.67
C ASP A 17 -2.77 16.34 6.58
N GLU A 18 -1.69 16.54 5.83
CA GLU A 18 -1.64 17.50 4.73
C GLU A 18 -2.70 17.21 3.67
N LEU A 19 -2.83 15.95 3.26
CA LEU A 19 -3.79 15.56 2.24
C LEU A 19 -5.23 15.74 2.72
N LEU A 20 -5.51 15.39 3.97
CA LEU A 20 -6.84 15.57 4.54
C LEU A 20 -7.21 17.05 4.64
N GLN A 21 -6.25 17.89 5.00
CA GLN A 21 -6.49 19.34 5.07
C GLN A 21 -6.78 19.93 3.69
N SER A 22 -6.23 19.34 2.64
CA SER A 22 -6.48 19.80 1.27
C SER A 22 -7.78 19.25 0.69
N GLY A 23 -8.50 18.43 1.45
CA GLY A 23 -9.78 17.85 1.00
C GLY A 23 -9.64 16.60 0.16
N GLN A 24 -8.46 16.03 0.05
CA GLN A 24 -8.27 14.80 -0.72
C GLN A 24 -8.63 13.57 0.08
N ARG A 25 -9.25 12.60 -0.59
CA ARG A 25 -9.45 11.28 -0.03
C ARG A 25 -8.20 10.44 -0.28
N LEU A 26 -7.88 9.60 0.69
CA LEU A 26 -6.72 8.72 0.56
C LEU A 26 -7.00 7.35 1.18
N VAL A 27 -6.29 6.36 0.68
CA VAL A 27 -6.24 5.03 1.27
C VAL A 27 -4.85 4.86 1.88
N LEU A 28 -4.83 4.47 3.16
CA LEU A 28 -3.60 4.16 3.86
C LEU A 28 -3.45 2.65 3.93
N ALA A 29 -2.34 2.14 3.41
CA ALA A 29 -2.00 0.72 3.48
C ALA A 29 -0.82 0.54 4.44
N ALA A 30 -0.90 -0.48 5.27
CA ALA A 30 0.16 -0.80 6.22
C ALA A 30 0.44 -2.30 6.22
N VAL A 31 1.72 -2.66 6.36
CA VAL A 31 2.13 -4.04 6.51
C VAL A 31 1.93 -4.45 7.96
N LEU A 32 1.02 -5.40 8.19
CA LEU A 32 0.75 -5.94 9.53
C LEU A 32 1.69 -7.09 9.88
N ARG A 33 1.98 -7.96 8.90
CA ARG A 33 2.86 -9.11 9.09
C ARG A 33 3.65 -9.32 7.80
N ALA A 34 4.89 -9.74 7.95
CA ALA A 34 5.76 -10.07 6.83
C ALA A 34 6.55 -11.32 7.17
N GLU A 35 6.59 -12.28 6.25
CA GLU A 35 7.29 -13.56 6.41
C GLU A 35 8.16 -13.80 5.19
N GLY A 36 9.34 -14.41 5.41
CA GLY A 36 10.24 -14.74 4.31
C GLY A 36 10.95 -13.52 3.74
N SER A 37 11.31 -13.62 2.48
CA SER A 37 12.06 -12.58 1.79
C SER A 37 11.11 -11.51 1.30
N THR A 38 10.85 -10.49 2.12
CA THR A 38 10.04 -9.35 1.74
C THR A 38 10.90 -8.10 1.68
N PRO A 39 10.67 -7.20 0.70
CA PRO A 39 11.48 -5.98 0.57
C PRO A 39 11.36 -5.03 1.75
N ARG A 40 10.19 -5.03 2.42
CA ARG A 40 9.94 -4.20 3.59
C ARG A 40 9.28 -5.03 4.67
N GLY A 41 9.57 -4.70 5.92
CA GLY A 41 9.01 -5.39 7.06
C GLY A 41 7.75 -4.75 7.57
N THR A 42 7.28 -5.30 8.70
CA THR A 42 6.13 -4.79 9.44
C THR A 42 6.30 -3.31 9.76
N GLY A 43 5.22 -2.57 9.63
CA GLY A 43 5.20 -1.13 9.89
C GLY A 43 5.41 -0.26 8.67
N ALA A 44 5.81 -0.83 7.55
CA ALA A 44 5.90 -0.08 6.30
C ALA A 44 4.50 0.40 5.86
N ARG A 45 4.43 1.60 5.31
CA ARG A 45 3.15 2.21 4.94
C ARG A 45 3.20 2.84 3.56
N LEU A 46 2.01 2.88 2.93
CA LEU A 46 1.84 3.44 1.61
C LEU A 46 0.53 4.23 1.59
N ILE A 47 0.55 5.39 0.96
CA ILE A 47 -0.65 6.20 0.74
C ILE A 47 -0.98 6.20 -0.74
N VAL A 48 -2.25 5.97 -1.06
CA VAL A 48 -2.76 6.10 -2.43
C VAL A 48 -3.86 7.15 -2.42
N THR A 49 -3.76 8.17 -3.26
CA THR A 49 -4.78 9.21 -3.36
C THR A 49 -5.74 8.93 -4.51
N GLU A 50 -6.89 9.60 -4.49
CA GLU A 50 -7.84 9.51 -5.61
C GLU A 50 -7.26 10.04 -6.92
N ASP A 51 -6.28 10.93 -6.83
CA ASP A 51 -5.63 11.54 -8.00
C ASP A 51 -4.49 10.69 -8.54
N ASP A 52 -4.38 9.44 -8.10
CA ASP A 52 -3.35 8.49 -8.55
C ASP A 52 -1.93 8.84 -8.10
N ASP A 53 -1.80 9.58 -7.00
CA ASP A 53 -0.51 9.78 -6.37
C ASP A 53 -0.26 8.65 -5.36
N ILE A 54 0.97 8.16 -5.31
CA ILE A 54 1.40 7.17 -4.34
C ILE A 54 2.56 7.74 -3.54
N TYR A 55 2.46 7.69 -2.22
CA TYR A 55 3.49 8.16 -1.30
C TYR A 55 4.01 7.00 -0.47
N GLY A 56 5.32 6.83 -0.44
CA GLY A 56 5.98 5.77 0.33
C GLY A 56 6.16 4.50 -0.46
N THR A 57 6.51 3.43 0.26
CA THR A 57 6.66 2.09 -0.33
C THR A 57 6.46 1.03 0.74
N ILE A 58 5.88 -0.10 0.37
CA ILE A 58 5.69 -1.24 1.26
C ILE A 58 6.29 -2.52 0.68
N GLY A 59 7.11 -2.37 -0.36
CA GLY A 59 7.77 -3.51 -0.96
C GLY A 59 8.05 -3.28 -2.42
N GLY A 60 8.07 -4.33 -3.19
CA GLY A 60 8.27 -4.25 -4.63
C GLY A 60 6.98 -3.90 -5.36
N GLY A 61 7.11 -3.76 -6.69
CA GLY A 61 6.00 -3.33 -7.53
C GLY A 61 4.78 -4.22 -7.47
N CYS A 62 4.94 -5.52 -7.16
CA CYS A 62 3.80 -6.43 -7.11
C CYS A 62 2.87 -6.10 -5.94
N VAL A 63 3.42 -5.80 -4.75
CA VAL A 63 2.61 -5.41 -3.60
C VAL A 63 1.94 -4.07 -3.84
N GLU A 64 2.67 -3.13 -4.40
CA GLU A 64 2.15 -1.79 -4.65
C GLU A 64 1.06 -1.79 -5.70
N SER A 65 1.20 -2.60 -6.74
CA SER A 65 0.15 -2.76 -7.76
C SER A 65 -1.11 -3.35 -7.16
N PHE A 66 -0.98 -4.32 -6.27
CA PHE A 66 -2.12 -4.90 -5.57
C PHE A 66 -2.84 -3.84 -4.73
N VAL A 67 -2.08 -3.07 -3.94
CA VAL A 67 -2.66 -2.01 -3.11
C VAL A 67 -3.35 -0.97 -3.97
N TYR A 68 -2.75 -0.58 -5.07
CA TYR A 68 -3.33 0.40 -5.97
C TYR A 68 -4.68 -0.08 -6.51
N SER A 69 -4.76 -1.34 -6.93
CA SER A 69 -6.02 -1.93 -7.41
C SER A 69 -7.08 -1.98 -6.32
N GLU A 70 -6.70 -2.38 -5.11
CA GLU A 70 -7.65 -2.44 -3.98
C GLU A 70 -8.09 -1.05 -3.54
N ALA A 71 -7.20 -0.06 -3.61
CA ALA A 71 -7.54 1.32 -3.26
C ALA A 71 -8.68 1.85 -4.12
N LYS A 72 -8.70 1.53 -5.41
CA LYS A 72 -9.78 1.96 -6.30
C LYS A 72 -11.13 1.43 -5.83
N LYS A 73 -11.18 0.20 -5.35
CA LYS A 73 -12.40 -0.39 -4.80
C LYS A 73 -12.79 0.28 -3.48
N ILE A 74 -11.79 0.57 -2.64
CA ILE A 74 -12.04 1.21 -1.34
C ILE A 74 -12.59 2.62 -1.52
N PHE A 75 -12.11 3.37 -2.51
CA PHE A 75 -12.68 4.68 -2.80
C PHE A 75 -14.16 4.61 -3.18
N GLN A 76 -14.61 3.47 -3.70
CA GLN A 76 -16.01 3.28 -4.08
C GLN A 76 -16.88 2.85 -2.91
N ASP A 77 -16.40 1.92 -2.06
CA ASP A 77 -17.23 1.35 -1.00
C ASP A 77 -16.87 1.80 0.42
N GLY A 78 -15.70 2.41 0.60
CA GLY A 78 -15.25 2.93 1.88
C GLY A 78 -14.90 1.87 2.92
N GLN A 79 -14.77 0.63 2.53
CA GLN A 79 -14.60 -0.48 3.47
C GLN A 79 -13.13 -0.82 3.69
N LEU A 80 -12.77 -1.00 4.97
CA LEU A 80 -11.47 -1.52 5.36
C LEU A 80 -11.27 -2.91 4.74
N ARG A 81 -10.08 -3.16 4.23
CA ARG A 81 -9.71 -4.46 3.68
C ARG A 81 -8.42 -4.95 4.34
N ILE A 82 -8.42 -6.22 4.70
CA ILE A 82 -7.22 -6.91 5.17
C ILE A 82 -6.97 -8.04 4.19
N ALA A 83 -5.77 -8.08 3.62
CA ALA A 83 -5.44 -9.06 2.60
C ALA A 83 -4.07 -9.67 2.87
N GLU A 84 -3.93 -10.95 2.55
CA GLU A 84 -2.65 -11.62 2.56
C GLU A 84 -2.16 -11.79 1.13
N CYS A 85 -0.92 -11.36 0.88
CA CYS A 85 -0.29 -11.50 -0.42
C CYS A 85 0.85 -12.50 -0.32
N ASP A 86 0.78 -13.57 -1.08
CA ASP A 86 1.86 -14.55 -1.17
C ASP A 86 2.74 -14.16 -2.36
N LEU A 87 3.90 -13.61 -2.07
CA LEU A 87 4.79 -13.06 -3.09
C LEU A 87 5.56 -14.13 -3.83
N GLY A 88 5.46 -15.39 -3.38
CA GLY A 88 6.00 -16.53 -4.09
C GLY A 88 5.02 -17.16 -5.06
N ASP A 89 3.78 -16.67 -5.12
CA ASP A 89 2.74 -17.21 -5.98
C ASP A 89 2.43 -16.21 -7.10
N ASP A 90 2.79 -16.57 -8.31
CA ASP A 90 2.58 -15.71 -9.47
C ASP A 90 1.11 -15.47 -9.78
N SER A 91 0.24 -16.38 -9.35
CA SER A 91 -1.16 -16.36 -9.78
C SER A 91 -1.95 -15.18 -9.23
N TRP A 92 -1.65 -14.71 -8.02
CA TRP A 92 -2.45 -13.63 -7.43
C TRP A 92 -2.11 -12.26 -8.01
N SER A 93 -0.87 -12.03 -8.37
CA SER A 93 -0.44 -10.72 -8.87
C SER A 93 -0.65 -10.58 -10.38
N GLY A 94 -0.58 -11.68 -11.11
CA GLY A 94 -0.59 -11.65 -12.56
C GLY A 94 0.67 -11.05 -13.17
N LEU A 95 1.69 -10.80 -12.37
CA LEU A 95 2.91 -10.13 -12.81
C LEU A 95 4.10 -11.07 -12.98
N GLY A 96 3.97 -12.33 -12.57
CA GLY A 96 5.04 -13.31 -12.69
C GLY A 96 6.25 -12.99 -11.84
N MET A 97 6.08 -12.27 -10.74
CA MET A 97 7.19 -11.86 -9.88
C MET A 97 7.18 -12.65 -8.59
N ALA A 98 8.26 -13.35 -8.33
CA ALA A 98 8.43 -14.15 -7.12
C ALA A 98 9.36 -13.41 -6.17
N CYS A 99 8.79 -12.77 -5.14
CA CYS A 99 9.56 -12.13 -4.09
C CYS A 99 9.89 -13.07 -2.92
N GLY A 100 9.28 -14.26 -2.91
CA GLY A 100 9.63 -15.31 -1.98
C GLY A 100 9.11 -15.15 -0.57
N GLY A 101 8.10 -14.32 -0.34
CA GLY A 101 7.58 -14.09 1.00
C GLY A 101 6.08 -13.92 1.02
N LYS A 102 5.55 -13.69 2.22
CA LYS A 102 4.14 -13.41 2.44
C LYS A 102 4.00 -12.09 3.19
N VAL A 103 2.98 -11.32 2.82
CA VAL A 103 2.70 -10.04 3.46
C VAL A 103 1.22 -9.95 3.78
N GLU A 104 0.89 -9.56 5.01
CA GLU A 104 -0.48 -9.24 5.39
C GLU A 104 -0.61 -7.74 5.47
N LEU A 105 -1.61 -7.20 4.79
CA LEU A 105 -1.81 -5.77 4.64
C LEU A 105 -3.17 -5.36 5.18
N ALA A 106 -3.22 -4.19 5.83
CA ALA A 106 -4.49 -3.51 6.09
C ALA A 106 -4.54 -2.26 5.21
N MET A 107 -5.68 -2.03 4.60
CA MET A 107 -5.91 -0.89 3.71
C MET A 107 -7.21 -0.23 4.09
N GLU A 108 -7.17 1.08 4.36
CA GLU A 108 -8.36 1.79 4.82
C GLU A 108 -8.47 3.18 4.22
N LEU A 109 -9.71 3.61 4.03
CA LEU A 109 -10.02 4.98 3.65
C LEU A 109 -9.90 5.86 4.89
N VAL A 110 -9.11 6.89 4.77
CA VAL A 110 -8.88 7.82 5.87
C VAL A 110 -9.67 9.11 5.63
#